data_01e55b3948ab125794e5077e1c322052
#
_entry.id   01e55b3948ab125794e5077e1c322052
#
_cell.length_a   1.000
_cell.length_b   1.000
_cell.length_c   1.000
_cell.angle_alpha   90.00
_cell.angle_beta   90.00
_cell.angle_gamma   90.00
#
_symmetry.space_group_name_H-M   'P 1'
#
loop_
_entity.id
_entity.type
_entity.pdbx_description
1 polymer ?
#
loop_
_entity_poly.entity_id
_entity_poly.type
_entity_poly.pdbx_seq_one_letter_code
_entity_poly.pdbx_strand_id
1 'polypeptide(L)'
;MDRPFSPSSERNRAPIEQILKRAFAARQNVLEIGSGTGQHACYFSEALPHLRWQCSDRAENLPGIRSWRAHAQRPNMPEPIELDVNQPIWPSSRFDGVFTANTLHIMAWEEVQQLFARLPEVLAPQASLVVYGPFK
;
A
#
# COMPACT_ATOMS: atom_id res chain seq x y z
N MET A 1 -5.46 -17.42 12.75
CA MET A 1 -6.35 -16.29 12.42
C MET A 1 -6.82 -16.42 10.98
N ASP A 2 -8.11 -16.30 10.77
CA ASP A 2 -8.64 -16.27 9.41
C ASP A 2 -8.22 -15.00 8.71
N ARG A 3 -8.04 -15.12 7.39
CA ARG A 3 -7.67 -13.95 6.60
C ARG A 3 -8.88 -13.03 6.45
N PRO A 4 -8.73 -11.73 6.69
CA PRO A 4 -9.80 -10.80 6.39
C PRO A 4 -10.06 -10.76 4.88
N PHE A 5 -11.29 -10.43 4.50
CA PHE A 5 -11.67 -10.39 3.09
C PHE A 5 -12.45 -9.13 2.77
N SER A 6 -12.08 -8.49 1.66
CA SER A 6 -12.77 -7.30 1.14
C SER A 6 -13.29 -7.57 -0.26
N PRO A 7 -14.62 -7.64 -0.44
CA PRO A 7 -15.19 -7.79 -1.78
C PRO A 7 -14.83 -6.62 -2.71
N SER A 8 -14.68 -5.42 -2.16
CA SER A 8 -14.27 -4.24 -2.95
C SER A 8 -12.88 -4.43 -3.55
N SER A 9 -11.93 -4.94 -2.75
CA SER A 9 -10.59 -5.23 -3.24
C SER A 9 -10.61 -6.23 -4.37
N GLU A 10 -11.43 -7.27 -4.24
CA GLU A 10 -11.57 -8.30 -5.27
C GLU A 10 -12.10 -7.70 -6.58
N ARG A 11 -13.10 -6.83 -6.50
CA ARG A 11 -13.71 -6.21 -7.69
C ARG A 11 -12.78 -5.21 -8.36
N ASN A 12 -11.97 -4.49 -7.58
CA ASN A 12 -11.17 -3.38 -8.07
C ASN A 12 -9.81 -3.78 -8.60
N ARG A 13 -9.33 -4.98 -8.30
CA ARG A 13 -7.94 -5.35 -8.55
C ARG A 13 -7.54 -5.33 -10.02
N ALA A 14 -8.40 -5.80 -10.91
CA ALA A 14 -8.05 -5.88 -12.33
C ALA A 14 -7.86 -4.50 -12.98
N PRO A 15 -8.78 -3.53 -12.82
CA PRO A 15 -8.53 -2.19 -13.35
C PRO A 15 -7.35 -1.49 -12.69
N ILE A 16 -7.13 -1.69 -11.39
CA ILE A 16 -5.97 -1.12 -10.71
C ILE A 16 -4.67 -1.70 -11.26
N GLU A 17 -4.64 -3.00 -11.50
CA GLU A 17 -3.47 -3.68 -12.07
C GLU A 17 -3.01 -3.03 -13.38
N GLN A 18 -3.94 -2.69 -14.25
CA GLN A 18 -3.61 -2.07 -15.54
C GLN A 18 -2.91 -0.72 -15.34
N ILE A 19 -3.36 0.03 -14.34
CA ILE A 19 -2.74 1.32 -14.00
C ILE A 19 -1.33 1.11 -13.43
N LEU A 20 -1.19 0.16 -12.51
CA LEU A 20 0.08 -0.10 -11.84
C LEU A 20 1.13 -0.63 -12.81
N LYS A 21 0.73 -1.44 -13.77
CA LYS A 21 1.65 -1.95 -14.80
C LYS A 21 2.33 -0.83 -15.57
N ARG A 22 1.61 0.26 -15.80
CA ARG A 22 2.18 1.43 -16.48
C ARG A 22 2.92 2.35 -15.53
N ALA A 23 2.29 2.70 -14.41
CA ALA A 23 2.86 3.65 -13.46
C ALA A 23 4.15 3.14 -12.80
N PHE A 24 4.21 1.84 -12.52
CA PHE A 24 5.32 1.23 -11.80
C PHE A 24 6.21 0.35 -12.67
N ALA A 25 6.09 0.45 -13.99
CA ALA A 25 6.87 -0.39 -14.92
C ALA A 25 8.38 -0.26 -14.67
N ALA A 26 8.86 0.95 -14.37
CA ALA A 26 10.27 1.24 -14.14
C ALA A 26 10.59 1.47 -12.66
N ARG A 27 9.72 1.01 -11.75
CA ARG A 27 9.93 1.15 -10.31
C ARG A 27 10.43 -0.16 -9.73
N GLN A 28 10.95 -0.12 -8.49
CA GLN A 28 11.50 -1.30 -7.83
C GLN A 28 11.01 -1.47 -6.41
N ASN A 29 10.69 -0.37 -5.71
CA ASN A 29 10.38 -0.41 -4.29
C ASN A 29 9.11 0.41 -4.02
N VAL A 30 8.00 -0.29 -3.80
CA VAL A 30 6.69 0.34 -3.64
C VAL A 30 6.24 0.26 -2.19
N LEU A 31 5.75 1.38 -1.67
CA LEU A 31 5.07 1.45 -0.37
C LEU A 31 3.57 1.51 -0.62
N GLU A 32 2.83 0.59 -0.05
CA GLU A 32 1.37 0.68 -0.01
C GLU A 32 0.94 1.28 1.32
N ILE A 33 0.18 2.37 1.27
CA ILE A 33 -0.34 3.04 2.45
C ILE A 33 -1.77 2.57 2.66
N GLY A 34 -2.06 2.06 3.87
CA GLY A 34 -3.38 1.55 4.18
C GLY A 34 -3.67 0.24 3.45
N SER A 35 -2.85 -0.78 3.71
CA SER A 35 -2.97 -2.07 3.02
C SER A 35 -4.25 -2.85 3.37
N GLY A 36 -4.96 -2.42 4.42
CA GLY A 36 -6.26 -2.98 4.78
C GLY A 36 -6.18 -4.46 5.11
N THR A 37 -6.82 -5.28 4.27
CA THR A 37 -6.81 -6.73 4.47
C THR A 37 -5.50 -7.40 4.06
N GLY A 38 -4.75 -6.76 3.13
CA GLY A 38 -3.57 -7.37 2.52
C GLY A 38 -3.85 -8.07 1.19
N GLN A 39 -5.13 -8.12 0.75
CA GLN A 39 -5.51 -8.79 -0.49
C GLN A 39 -4.85 -8.17 -1.72
N HIS A 40 -4.89 -6.84 -1.84
CA HIS A 40 -4.28 -6.14 -2.97
C HIS A 40 -2.77 -6.43 -3.03
N ALA A 41 -2.09 -6.39 -1.89
CA ALA A 41 -0.66 -6.64 -1.83
C ALA A 41 -0.30 -8.03 -2.35
N CYS A 42 -1.05 -9.04 -1.96
CA CYS A 42 -0.83 -10.41 -2.43
C CYS A 42 -1.05 -10.53 -3.93
N TYR A 43 -2.09 -9.87 -4.45
CA TYR A 43 -2.41 -9.92 -5.87
C TYR A 43 -1.38 -9.14 -6.69
N PHE A 44 -1.04 -7.92 -6.29
CA PHE A 44 -0.13 -7.08 -7.06
C PHE A 44 1.33 -7.52 -6.95
N SER A 45 1.75 -8.06 -5.82
CA SER A 45 3.11 -8.59 -5.69
C SER A 45 3.33 -9.78 -6.63
N GLU A 46 2.31 -10.58 -6.90
CA GLU A 46 2.39 -11.65 -7.89
C GLU A 46 2.36 -11.11 -9.32
N ALA A 47 1.46 -10.17 -9.60
CA ALA A 47 1.27 -9.60 -10.93
C ALA A 47 2.47 -8.75 -11.37
N LEU A 48 3.21 -8.18 -10.41
CA LEU A 48 4.32 -7.26 -10.65
C LEU A 48 5.56 -7.76 -9.89
N PRO A 49 6.11 -8.91 -10.29
CA PRO A 49 7.16 -9.57 -9.50
C PRO A 49 8.48 -8.80 -9.44
N HIS A 50 8.66 -7.79 -10.29
CA HIS A 50 9.85 -6.93 -10.23
C HIS A 50 9.82 -5.94 -9.08
N LEU A 51 8.66 -5.75 -8.43
CA LEU A 51 8.51 -4.80 -7.34
C LEU A 51 8.71 -5.48 -5.98
N ARG A 52 9.39 -4.77 -5.08
CA ARG A 52 9.33 -5.08 -3.66
C ARG A 52 8.13 -4.31 -3.12
N TRP A 53 7.16 -5.04 -2.61
CA TRP A 53 5.86 -4.48 -2.21
C TRP A 53 5.79 -4.40 -0.68
N GLN A 54 5.93 -3.20 -0.15
CA GLN A 54 5.92 -2.97 1.29
C GLN A 54 4.52 -2.57 1.74
N CYS A 55 3.85 -3.48 2.46
CA CYS A 55 2.57 -3.18 3.09
C CYS A 55 2.78 -2.29 4.30
N SER A 56 1.84 -1.40 4.54
CA SER A 56 1.78 -0.60 5.75
C SER A 56 0.35 -0.29 6.13
N ASP A 57 0.10 -0.18 7.42
CA ASP A 57 -1.20 0.23 7.93
C ASP A 57 -1.04 0.59 9.41
N ARG A 58 -2.15 0.97 10.03
CA ARG A 58 -2.20 1.16 11.47
C ARG A 58 -2.02 -0.18 12.17
N ALA A 59 -1.56 -0.14 13.41
CA ALA A 59 -1.18 -1.35 14.14
C ALA A 59 -2.28 -2.41 14.18
N GLU A 60 -3.54 -2.01 14.34
CA GLU A 60 -4.67 -2.94 14.44
C GLU A 60 -4.91 -3.77 13.17
N ASN A 61 -4.42 -3.31 12.03
CA ASN A 61 -4.61 -4.03 10.75
C ASN A 61 -3.44 -4.95 10.38
N LEU A 62 -2.32 -4.85 11.08
CA LEU A 62 -1.14 -5.65 10.75
C LEU A 62 -1.35 -7.16 10.88
N PRO A 63 -2.08 -7.67 11.89
CA PRO A 63 -2.31 -9.12 11.98
C PRO A 63 -3.02 -9.71 10.75
N GLY A 64 -4.01 -9.00 10.21
CA GLY A 64 -4.71 -9.44 8.98
C GLY A 64 -3.79 -9.47 7.78
N ILE A 65 -2.95 -8.45 7.63
CA ILE A 65 -1.96 -8.38 6.54
C ILE A 65 -0.97 -9.53 6.66
N ARG A 66 -0.49 -9.82 7.87
CA ARG A 66 0.43 -10.94 8.12
C ARG A 66 -0.21 -12.27 7.75
N SER A 67 -1.51 -12.42 8.01
CA SER A 67 -2.26 -13.62 7.67
C SER A 67 -2.29 -13.85 6.16
N TRP A 68 -2.57 -12.81 5.38
CA TRP A 68 -2.54 -12.87 3.92
C TRP A 68 -1.13 -13.16 3.40
N ARG A 69 -0.13 -12.48 3.96
CA ARG A 69 1.28 -12.66 3.60
C ARG A 69 1.74 -14.10 3.83
N ALA A 70 1.40 -14.68 4.99
CA ALA A 70 1.74 -16.07 5.30
C ALA A 70 1.10 -17.05 4.34
N HIS A 71 -0.14 -16.78 3.93
CA HIS A 71 -0.86 -17.63 2.97
C HIS A 71 -0.25 -17.52 1.56
N ALA A 72 0.03 -16.31 1.11
CA ALA A 72 0.49 -16.06 -0.25
C ALA A 72 1.95 -16.44 -0.48
N GLN A 73 2.80 -16.27 0.53
CA GLN A 73 4.21 -16.61 0.49
C GLN A 73 4.94 -15.95 -0.69
N ARG A 74 4.74 -14.65 -0.89
CA ARG A 74 5.39 -13.90 -1.96
C ARG A 74 6.80 -13.48 -1.53
N PRO A 75 7.86 -13.83 -2.30
CA PRO A 75 9.23 -13.46 -1.91
C PRO A 75 9.49 -11.96 -1.95
N ASN A 76 8.73 -11.21 -2.73
CA ASN A 76 8.89 -9.76 -2.89
C ASN A 76 7.99 -8.95 -1.96
N MET A 77 7.37 -9.59 -0.98
CA MET A 77 6.46 -8.94 -0.02
C MET A 77 7.04 -9.08 1.39
N PRO A 78 7.81 -8.08 1.85
CA PRO A 78 8.42 -8.15 3.18
C PRO A 78 7.38 -7.97 4.29
N GLU A 79 7.82 -8.13 5.53
CA GLU A 79 7.00 -7.97 6.71
C GLU A 79 6.30 -6.61 6.69
N PRO A 80 4.99 -6.53 6.99
CA PRO A 80 4.29 -5.25 7.01
C PRO A 80 4.82 -4.34 8.13
N ILE A 81 4.74 -3.04 7.91
CA ILE A 81 5.18 -2.04 8.88
C ILE A 81 4.01 -1.18 9.33
N GLU A 82 4.10 -0.70 10.55
CA GLU A 82 3.13 0.26 11.05
C GLU A 82 3.37 1.62 10.40
N LEU A 83 2.31 2.23 9.87
CA LEU A 83 2.37 3.58 9.33
C LEU A 83 1.05 4.27 9.60
N ASP A 84 1.10 5.27 10.46
CA ASP A 84 -0.02 6.12 10.81
C ASP A 84 0.42 7.55 10.60
N VAL A 85 -0.42 8.38 10.00
CA VAL A 85 -0.07 9.79 9.74
C VAL A 85 0.25 10.54 11.02
N ASN A 86 -0.27 10.06 12.16
CA ASN A 86 -0.07 10.69 13.46
C ASN A 86 1.17 10.20 14.20
N GLN A 87 1.86 9.17 13.70
CA GLN A 87 3.04 8.69 14.40
C GLN A 87 4.21 9.68 14.20
N PRO A 88 5.02 9.92 15.25
CA PRO A 88 6.04 10.96 15.17
C PRO A 88 7.16 10.67 14.18
N ILE A 89 7.53 9.41 14.01
CA ILE A 89 8.66 9.03 13.14
C ILE A 89 8.16 8.07 12.07
N TRP A 90 8.38 8.42 10.81
CA TRP A 90 8.08 7.57 9.66
C TRP A 90 9.32 6.77 9.26
N PRO A 91 9.14 5.68 8.47
CA PRO A 91 10.27 4.88 8.02
C PRO A 91 11.34 5.71 7.31
N SER A 92 12.60 5.33 7.52
CA SER A 92 13.71 6.00 6.84
C SER A 92 13.96 5.46 5.44
N SER A 93 13.33 4.35 5.07
CA SER A 93 13.44 3.76 3.73
C SER A 93 12.89 4.69 2.67
N ARG A 94 13.49 4.65 1.48
CA ARG A 94 13.02 5.44 0.35
C ARG A 94 12.32 4.54 -0.66
N PHE A 95 11.15 4.99 -1.11
CA PHE A 95 10.33 4.25 -2.08
C PHE A 95 10.24 5.04 -3.37
N ASP A 96 10.36 4.36 -4.50
CA ASP A 96 10.20 5.00 -5.81
C ASP A 96 8.78 4.86 -6.37
N GLY A 97 7.90 4.19 -5.64
CA GLY A 97 6.48 4.14 -5.93
C GLY A 97 5.68 4.12 -4.64
N VAL A 98 4.52 4.78 -4.66
CA VAL A 98 3.58 4.77 -3.53
C VAL A 98 2.20 4.49 -4.08
N PHE A 99 1.48 3.55 -3.45
CA PHE A 99 0.13 3.18 -3.81
C PHE A 99 -0.78 3.25 -2.59
N THR A 100 -1.97 3.80 -2.76
CA THR A 100 -3.01 3.72 -1.75
C THR A 100 -4.37 3.59 -2.43
N ALA A 101 -5.21 2.70 -1.90
CA ALA A 101 -6.54 2.44 -2.45
C ALA A 101 -7.58 2.48 -1.34
N ASN A 102 -8.68 3.20 -1.58
CA ASN A 102 -9.84 3.25 -0.70
C ASN A 102 -9.51 3.66 0.74
N THR A 103 -8.51 4.50 0.91
CA THR A 103 -8.02 4.93 2.22
C THR A 103 -8.34 6.39 2.50
N LEU A 104 -8.09 7.26 1.54
CA LEU A 104 -8.18 8.71 1.76
C LEU A 104 -9.60 9.15 2.13
N HIS A 105 -10.62 8.53 1.56
CA HIS A 105 -12.01 8.93 1.79
C HIS A 105 -12.52 8.61 3.20
N ILE A 106 -11.82 7.74 3.93
CA ILE A 106 -12.17 7.41 5.32
C ILE A 106 -11.31 8.15 6.33
N MET A 107 -10.32 8.92 5.86
CA MET A 107 -9.47 9.74 6.71
C MET A 107 -10.10 11.11 6.94
N ALA A 108 -9.85 11.70 8.10
CA ALA A 108 -10.19 13.11 8.34
C ALA A 108 -9.39 14.00 7.39
N TRP A 109 -9.95 15.13 6.99
CA TRP A 109 -9.28 16.03 6.04
C TRP A 109 -7.89 16.46 6.51
N GLU A 110 -7.75 16.72 7.81
CA GLU A 110 -6.47 17.09 8.41
C GLU A 110 -5.44 15.96 8.28
N GLU A 111 -5.89 14.71 8.38
CA GLU A 111 -5.02 13.54 8.21
C GLU A 111 -4.57 13.39 6.76
N VAL A 112 -5.47 13.66 5.80
CA VAL A 112 -5.12 13.64 4.37
C VAL A 112 -4.06 14.69 4.08
N GLN A 113 -4.24 15.89 4.59
CA GLN A 113 -3.25 16.96 4.42
C GLN A 113 -1.91 16.60 5.04
N GLN A 114 -1.93 16.00 6.23
CA GLN A 114 -0.73 15.58 6.92
C GLN A 114 0.00 14.46 6.16
N LEU A 115 -0.76 13.52 5.60
CA LEU A 115 -0.20 12.45 4.78
C LEU A 115 0.60 13.02 3.61
N PHE A 116 -0.01 13.92 2.83
CA PHE A 116 0.67 14.50 1.68
C PHE A 116 1.87 15.37 2.08
N ALA A 117 1.78 16.05 3.23
CA ALA A 117 2.90 16.84 3.75
C ALA A 117 4.09 15.95 4.15
N ARG A 118 3.84 14.72 4.60
CA ARG A 118 4.87 13.81 5.08
C ARG A 118 5.42 12.87 4.03
N LEU A 119 4.71 12.67 2.91
CA LEU A 119 5.17 11.76 1.86
C LEU A 119 6.61 11.99 1.41
N PRO A 120 7.10 13.23 1.27
CA PRO A 120 8.50 13.44 0.87
C PRO A 120 9.51 12.79 1.80
N GLU A 121 9.15 12.49 3.06
CA GLU A 121 10.05 11.82 4.01
C GLU A 121 10.42 10.40 3.56
N VAL A 122 9.56 9.76 2.76
CA VAL A 122 9.75 8.37 2.33
C VAL A 122 9.90 8.20 0.82
N LEU A 123 9.82 9.28 0.05
CA LEU A 123 9.90 9.22 -1.40
C LEU A 123 11.34 9.36 -1.90
N ALA A 124 11.69 8.48 -2.83
CA ALA A 124 12.89 8.64 -3.64
C ALA A 124 12.65 9.75 -4.68
N PRO A 125 13.72 10.34 -5.25
CA PRO A 125 13.54 11.31 -6.34
C PRO A 125 12.76 10.71 -7.50
N GLN A 126 11.85 11.48 -8.08
CA GLN A 126 11.04 11.10 -9.22
C GLN A 126 10.12 9.90 -8.96
N ALA A 127 9.69 9.72 -7.69
CA ALA A 127 8.78 8.64 -7.34
C ALA A 127 7.41 8.83 -7.99
N SER A 128 6.75 7.71 -8.28
CA SER A 128 5.38 7.69 -8.81
C SER A 128 4.39 7.48 -7.68
N LEU A 129 3.29 8.21 -7.69
CA LEU A 129 2.20 8.06 -6.72
C LEU A 129 0.93 7.67 -7.44
N VAL A 130 0.31 6.58 -7.02
CA VAL A 130 -0.99 6.13 -7.53
C VAL A 130 -2.00 6.11 -6.39
N VAL A 131 -3.09 6.82 -6.57
CA VAL A 131 -4.19 6.90 -5.60
C VAL A 131 -5.47 6.41 -6.28
N TYR A 132 -6.14 5.45 -5.65
CA TYR A 132 -7.38 4.90 -6.14
C TYR A 132 -8.46 4.98 -5.07
N GLY A 133 -9.67 5.33 -5.47
CA GLY A 133 -10.79 5.32 -4.54
C GLY A 133 -11.86 6.34 -4.93
N PRO A 134 -13.03 6.30 -4.24
CA PRO A 134 -14.04 7.32 -4.43
C PRO A 134 -13.60 8.63 -3.79
N PHE A 135 -13.73 9.71 -4.52
CA PHE A 135 -13.49 11.07 -4.01
C PHE A 135 -14.79 11.83 -4.08
N LYS A 136 -15.13 12.49 -3.01
CA LYS A 136 -16.35 13.31 -2.95
C LYS A 136 -16.01 14.78 -2.98
#